data_8bd211b9842ec8288fda7d75db0cdf0e
#
_entry.id   8bd211b9842ec8288fda7d75db0cdf0e
#
_cell.length_a   1.000
_cell.length_b   1.000
_cell.length_c   1.000
_cell.angle_alpha   90.00
_cell.angle_beta   90.00
_cell.angle_gamma   90.00
#
_symmetry.space_group_name_H-M   'P 1'
#
loop_
_entity.id
_entity.type
_entity.pdbx_description
1 polymer ?
#
loop_
_entity_poly.entity_id
_entity_poly.type
_entity_poly.pdbx_seq_one_letter_code
_entity_poly.pdbx_strand_id
1 'polypeptide(L)'
;NACKAEFEIRGFNVHPGEGKDTMINASLVAIEINNCLPSMETPRGTEDYEGFYHLISMQGEVGEAKLNYIVRDHDKNGFEERKKTLRLIEKNLNAKWGEGTVTLKITDQYLNMKEIVEEHMHLIDHAKKACEAAGVAPLILPIRGGTDGCQLSFKGLPCPNLGTGGHAFHGPYE
;
A
#
# COMPACT_ATOMS: atom_id res chain seq x y z
N ASN A 1 0.45 5.15 -7.51
CA ASN A 1 -0.48 5.57 -6.45
C ASN A 1 -0.19 4.80 -5.18
N ALA A 2 -0.30 5.45 -4.01
CA ALA A 2 -0.14 4.81 -2.71
C ALA A 2 -1.04 5.44 -1.65
N CYS A 3 -1.54 4.60 -0.74
CA CYS A 3 -2.17 5.05 0.49
C CYS A 3 -1.72 4.20 1.69
N LYS A 4 -1.85 4.79 2.86
CA LYS A 4 -1.82 4.09 4.14
C LYS A 4 -3.23 3.67 4.49
N ALA A 5 -3.42 2.43 4.95
CA ALA A 5 -4.67 1.95 5.49
C ALA A 5 -4.43 1.44 6.92
N GLU A 6 -5.17 1.99 7.86
CA GLU A 6 -5.07 1.70 9.28
C GLU A 6 -6.39 1.11 9.75
N PHE A 7 -6.37 -0.13 10.20
CA PHE A 7 -7.50 -0.75 10.87
C PHE A 7 -7.29 -0.65 12.39
N GLU A 8 -8.30 -0.17 13.07
CA GLU A 8 -8.42 -0.27 14.51
C GLU A 8 -9.59 -1.18 14.85
N ILE A 9 -9.34 -2.16 15.69
CA ILE A 9 -10.31 -3.17 16.09
C ILE A 9 -10.57 -3.05 17.59
N ARG A 10 -11.83 -2.97 17.97
CA ARG A 10 -12.28 -2.99 19.35
C ARG A 10 -12.90 -4.33 19.67
N GLY A 11 -12.30 -5.07 20.58
CA GLY A 11 -12.80 -6.33 21.07
C GLY A 11 -13.73 -6.14 22.29
N PHE A 12 -14.32 -7.23 22.71
CA PHE A 12 -15.06 -7.31 23.96
C PHE A 12 -14.50 -8.48 24.78
N ASN A 13 -13.74 -8.14 25.83
CA ASN A 13 -13.07 -9.11 26.65
C ASN A 13 -13.97 -9.54 27.83
N VAL A 14 -14.11 -10.84 28.03
CA VAL A 14 -14.79 -11.48 29.15
C VAL A 14 -13.97 -12.68 29.62
N HIS A 15 -14.30 -13.27 30.78
CA HIS A 15 -13.66 -14.49 31.23
C HIS A 15 -13.78 -15.59 30.16
N PRO A 16 -12.69 -16.27 29.75
CA PRO A 16 -12.72 -17.23 28.65
C PRO A 16 -13.77 -18.34 28.77
N GLY A 17 -14.06 -18.79 29.99
CA GLY A 17 -15.07 -19.79 30.26
C GLY A 17 -16.52 -19.29 30.03
N GLU A 18 -16.73 -17.98 29.93
CA GLU A 18 -18.04 -17.34 29.72
C GLU A 18 -18.11 -16.63 28.34
N GLY A 19 -17.09 -16.84 27.50
CA GLY A 19 -16.94 -16.11 26.24
C GLY A 19 -17.87 -16.55 25.10
N LYS A 20 -18.65 -17.62 25.27
CA LYS A 20 -19.55 -18.11 24.23
C LYS A 20 -20.57 -17.03 23.84
N ASP A 21 -20.65 -16.74 22.54
CA ASP A 21 -21.58 -15.77 21.92
C ASP A 21 -21.45 -14.32 22.48
N THR A 22 -20.39 -14.05 23.27
CA THR A 22 -20.19 -12.75 23.95
C THR A 22 -18.83 -12.13 23.64
N MET A 23 -17.76 -12.94 23.70
CA MET A 23 -16.39 -12.44 23.51
C MET A 23 -16.15 -12.05 22.05
N ILE A 24 -15.56 -10.88 21.85
CA ILE A 24 -14.99 -10.45 20.58
C ILE A 24 -13.48 -10.33 20.76
N ASN A 25 -12.72 -11.26 20.23
CA ASN A 25 -11.26 -11.22 20.31
C ASN A 25 -10.70 -10.38 19.14
N ALA A 26 -10.25 -9.16 19.45
CA ALA A 26 -9.74 -8.22 18.45
C ALA A 26 -8.56 -8.75 17.65
N SER A 27 -7.67 -9.55 18.26
CA SER A 27 -6.56 -10.18 17.55
C SER A 27 -7.04 -11.18 16.50
N LEU A 28 -8.10 -11.95 16.79
CA LEU A 28 -8.67 -12.88 15.80
C LEU A 28 -9.39 -12.14 14.67
N VAL A 29 -10.10 -11.05 14.98
CA VAL A 29 -10.71 -10.19 13.97
C VAL A 29 -9.61 -9.55 13.08
N ALA A 30 -8.48 -9.16 13.63
CA ALA A 30 -7.34 -8.65 12.87
C ALA A 30 -6.78 -9.70 11.89
N ILE A 31 -6.66 -10.94 12.31
CA ILE A 31 -6.28 -12.05 11.43
C ILE A 31 -7.33 -12.27 10.33
N GLU A 32 -8.62 -12.17 10.66
CA GLU A 32 -9.72 -12.29 9.70
C GLU A 32 -9.66 -11.19 8.63
N ILE A 33 -9.36 -9.93 9.01
CA ILE A 33 -9.13 -8.83 8.05
C ILE A 33 -8.05 -9.23 7.03
N ASN A 34 -6.90 -9.69 7.52
CA ASN A 34 -5.80 -10.09 6.64
C ASN A 34 -6.20 -11.25 5.71
N ASN A 35 -6.96 -12.21 6.20
CA ASN A 35 -7.41 -13.37 5.43
C ASN A 35 -8.48 -13.03 4.38
N CYS A 36 -9.17 -11.88 4.49
CA CYS A 36 -10.08 -11.37 3.48
C CYS A 36 -9.36 -10.75 2.27
N LEU A 37 -8.06 -10.45 2.38
CA LEU A 37 -7.28 -9.91 1.28
C LEU A 37 -6.74 -11.00 0.36
N PRO A 38 -6.56 -10.74 -0.95
CA PRO A 38 -5.97 -11.70 -1.87
C PRO A 38 -4.55 -12.08 -1.44
N SER A 39 -4.32 -13.35 -1.14
CA SER A 39 -3.08 -13.83 -0.53
C SER A 39 -1.82 -13.64 -1.39
N MET A 40 -1.97 -13.55 -2.72
CA MET A 40 -0.86 -13.34 -3.65
C MET A 40 -0.60 -11.87 -3.96
N GLU A 41 -1.53 -10.97 -3.65
CA GLU A 41 -1.38 -9.54 -3.89
C GLU A 41 -0.55 -8.85 -2.79
N THR A 42 0.65 -9.34 -2.61
CA THR A 42 1.64 -8.88 -1.62
C THR A 42 2.94 -8.46 -2.32
N PRO A 43 3.85 -7.71 -1.69
CA PRO A 43 5.16 -7.40 -2.28
C PRO A 43 5.95 -8.64 -2.71
N ARG A 44 5.76 -9.78 -2.04
CA ARG A 44 6.40 -11.05 -2.39
C ARG A 44 5.76 -11.75 -3.58
N GLY A 45 4.45 -11.57 -3.77
CA GLY A 45 3.67 -12.28 -4.79
C GLY A 45 3.42 -11.48 -6.07
N THR A 46 3.90 -10.24 -6.15
CA THR A 46 3.64 -9.31 -7.26
C THR A 46 4.91 -8.69 -7.80
N GLU A 47 4.92 -8.35 -9.10
CA GLU A 47 6.05 -7.74 -9.80
C GLU A 47 5.60 -6.59 -10.73
N ASP A 48 6.55 -5.91 -11.36
CA ASP A 48 6.37 -4.86 -12.36
C ASP A 48 5.29 -3.82 -12.00
N TYR A 49 4.18 -3.82 -12.74
CA TYR A 49 3.07 -2.86 -12.59
C TYR A 49 1.94 -3.36 -11.68
N GLU A 50 2.06 -4.56 -11.16
CA GLU A 50 1.02 -5.13 -10.30
C GLU A 50 0.93 -4.39 -8.97
N GLY A 51 -0.31 -4.15 -8.54
CA GLY A 51 -0.59 -3.55 -7.25
C GLY A 51 -0.57 -4.57 -6.11
N PHE A 52 -0.47 -4.09 -4.87
CA PHE A 52 -0.38 -4.96 -3.70
C PHE A 52 -0.91 -4.31 -2.41
N TYR A 53 -1.19 -5.17 -1.43
CA TYR A 53 -1.40 -4.83 -0.03
C TYR A 53 -0.19 -5.29 0.78
N HIS A 54 0.46 -4.40 1.49
CA HIS A 54 1.61 -4.70 2.34
C HIS A 54 1.29 -4.46 3.79
N LEU A 55 1.11 -5.53 4.55
CA LEU A 55 1.00 -5.45 6.01
C LEU A 55 2.36 -5.07 6.60
N ILE A 56 2.45 -3.86 7.18
CA ILE A 56 3.69 -3.34 7.78
C ILE A 56 3.78 -3.77 9.24
N SER A 57 2.67 -3.67 9.96
CA SER A 57 2.63 -4.02 11.37
C SER A 57 1.26 -4.51 11.79
N MET A 58 1.27 -5.43 12.73
CA MET A 58 0.10 -5.95 13.41
C MET A 58 0.41 -6.01 14.90
N GLN A 59 -0.44 -5.44 15.71
CA GLN A 59 -0.38 -5.47 17.18
C GLN A 59 -1.77 -5.73 17.70
N GLY A 60 -1.88 -6.53 18.75
CA GLY A 60 -3.21 -6.76 19.32
C GLY A 60 -3.22 -7.70 20.52
N GLU A 61 -4.31 -7.58 21.25
CA GLU A 61 -4.74 -8.44 22.33
C GLU A 61 -6.25 -8.69 22.21
N VAL A 62 -6.89 -9.27 23.22
CA VAL A 62 -8.33 -9.57 23.17
C VAL A 62 -9.17 -8.31 23.06
N GLY A 63 -8.81 -7.25 23.80
CA GLY A 63 -9.59 -6.01 23.90
C GLY A 63 -9.39 -5.05 22.73
N GLU A 64 -8.21 -5.04 22.11
CA GLU A 64 -7.90 -4.14 21.00
C GLU A 64 -6.86 -4.72 20.06
N ALA A 65 -6.92 -4.33 18.77
CA ALA A 65 -5.89 -4.63 17.81
C ALA A 65 -5.76 -3.54 16.74
N LYS A 66 -4.57 -3.45 16.13
CA LYS A 66 -4.27 -2.52 15.04
C LYS A 66 -3.50 -3.20 13.94
N LEU A 67 -3.87 -2.87 12.70
CA LEU A 67 -3.19 -3.29 11.48
C LEU A 67 -2.80 -2.07 10.67
N ASN A 68 -1.58 -2.01 10.19
CA ASN A 68 -1.11 -0.96 9.29
C ASN A 68 -0.70 -1.56 7.96
N TYR A 69 -1.32 -1.08 6.89
CA TYR A 69 -1.01 -1.45 5.52
C TYR A 69 -0.50 -0.26 4.72
N ILE A 70 0.42 -0.54 3.79
CA ILE A 70 0.62 0.26 2.59
C ILE A 70 -0.10 -0.45 1.44
N VAL A 71 -0.88 0.31 0.68
CA VAL A 71 -1.55 -0.16 -0.53
C VAL A 71 -0.99 0.61 -1.71
N ARG A 72 -0.56 -0.10 -2.75
CA ARG A 72 0.01 0.50 -3.95
C ARG A 72 -0.60 -0.09 -5.20
N ASP A 73 -0.73 0.75 -6.22
CA ASP A 73 -1.06 0.33 -7.58
C ASP A 73 -0.55 1.39 -8.58
N HIS A 74 -0.01 0.95 -9.71
CA HIS A 74 0.37 1.87 -10.79
C HIS A 74 -0.88 2.42 -11.48
N ASP A 75 -1.89 1.57 -11.70
CA ASP A 75 -3.17 1.98 -12.28
C ASP A 75 -4.05 2.68 -11.25
N LYS A 76 -4.68 3.79 -11.66
CA LYS A 76 -5.55 4.57 -10.79
C LYS A 76 -6.86 3.85 -10.47
N ASN A 77 -7.43 3.14 -11.45
CA ASN A 77 -8.66 2.39 -11.24
C ASN A 77 -8.42 1.19 -10.33
N GLY A 78 -7.34 0.44 -10.56
CA GLY A 78 -6.89 -0.65 -9.69
C GLY A 78 -6.66 -0.18 -8.25
N PHE A 79 -6.05 1.00 -8.07
CA PHE A 79 -5.84 1.61 -6.77
C PHE A 79 -7.16 1.93 -6.04
N GLU A 80 -8.14 2.50 -6.73
CA GLU A 80 -9.46 2.77 -6.16
C GLU A 80 -10.22 1.49 -5.83
N GLU A 81 -10.14 0.44 -6.67
CA GLU A 81 -10.74 -0.86 -6.37
C GLU A 81 -10.12 -1.50 -5.12
N ARG A 82 -8.81 -1.36 -4.91
CA ARG A 82 -8.16 -1.81 -3.67
C ARG A 82 -8.70 -1.09 -2.44
N LYS A 83 -8.89 0.22 -2.51
CA LYS A 83 -9.50 0.99 -1.41
C LYS A 83 -10.96 0.57 -1.16
N LYS A 84 -11.72 0.29 -2.20
CA LYS A 84 -13.10 -0.25 -2.08
C LYS A 84 -13.11 -1.61 -1.40
N THR A 85 -12.19 -2.49 -1.74
CA THR A 85 -12.04 -3.81 -1.11
C THR A 85 -11.83 -3.66 0.41
N LEU A 86 -10.94 -2.76 0.85
CA LEU A 86 -10.71 -2.52 2.27
C LEU A 86 -11.97 -2.02 2.99
N ARG A 87 -12.72 -1.10 2.37
CA ARG A 87 -13.99 -0.59 2.93
C ARG A 87 -15.07 -1.67 2.99
N LEU A 88 -15.08 -2.57 2.00
CA LEU A 88 -16.00 -3.70 2.01
C LEU A 88 -15.68 -4.68 3.14
N ILE A 89 -14.41 -4.93 3.41
CA ILE A 89 -13.95 -5.75 4.54
C ILE A 89 -14.43 -5.13 5.86
N GLU A 90 -14.17 -3.84 6.08
CA GLU A 90 -14.67 -3.10 7.25
C GLU A 90 -16.18 -3.28 7.43
N LYS A 91 -16.95 -3.01 6.38
CA LYS A 91 -18.42 -3.14 6.40
C LYS A 91 -18.87 -4.55 6.74
N ASN A 92 -18.28 -5.57 6.11
CA ASN A 92 -18.68 -6.96 6.31
C ASN A 92 -18.34 -7.45 7.73
N LEU A 93 -17.20 -7.05 8.26
CA LEU A 93 -16.80 -7.45 9.61
C LEU A 93 -17.61 -6.72 10.68
N ASN A 94 -17.98 -5.47 10.46
CA ASN A 94 -18.93 -4.77 11.35
C ASN A 94 -20.32 -5.42 11.32
N ALA A 95 -20.79 -5.88 10.16
CA ALA A 95 -22.05 -6.63 10.08
C ALA A 95 -21.98 -7.98 10.82
N LYS A 96 -20.81 -8.62 10.86
CA LYS A 96 -20.60 -9.91 11.56
C LYS A 96 -20.38 -9.75 13.06
N TRP A 97 -19.54 -8.80 13.48
CA TRP A 97 -19.07 -8.67 14.86
C TRP A 97 -19.75 -7.56 15.65
N GLY A 98 -20.54 -6.73 15.01
CA GLY A 98 -21.20 -5.56 15.60
C GLY A 98 -20.61 -4.25 15.07
N GLU A 99 -21.49 -3.25 14.95
CA GLU A 99 -21.11 -1.93 14.45
C GLU A 99 -20.06 -1.27 15.34
N GLY A 100 -19.01 -0.70 14.72
CA GLY A 100 -17.90 -0.06 15.41
C GLY A 100 -16.84 -1.01 15.96
N THR A 101 -16.96 -2.32 15.72
CA THR A 101 -15.89 -3.30 16.03
C THR A 101 -14.64 -3.03 15.19
N VAL A 102 -14.81 -2.74 13.90
CA VAL A 102 -13.72 -2.44 12.98
C VAL A 102 -13.84 -1.01 12.47
N THR A 103 -12.79 -0.24 12.55
CA THR A 103 -12.70 1.11 11.98
C THR A 103 -11.53 1.16 11.01
N LEU A 104 -11.76 1.66 9.80
CA LEU A 104 -10.75 1.83 8.75
C LEU A 104 -10.48 3.31 8.47
N LYS A 105 -9.22 3.69 8.54
CA LYS A 105 -8.74 5.00 8.06
C LYS A 105 -7.84 4.79 6.86
N ILE A 106 -8.19 5.41 5.72
CA ILE A 106 -7.36 5.44 4.51
C ILE A 106 -6.83 6.85 4.32
N THR A 107 -5.51 6.98 4.13
CA THR A 107 -4.84 8.26 3.88
C THR A 107 -3.97 8.13 2.63
N ASP A 108 -4.34 8.85 1.57
CA ASP A 108 -3.56 8.89 0.34
C ASP A 108 -2.21 9.55 0.61
N GLN A 109 -1.13 8.96 0.06
CA GLN A 109 0.24 9.41 0.27
C GLN A 109 0.79 10.12 -0.95
N TYR A 110 0.69 9.50 -2.13
CA TYR A 110 1.09 10.08 -3.40
C TYR A 110 0.34 9.42 -4.57
N LEU A 111 0.30 10.15 -5.69
CA LEU A 111 -0.24 9.67 -6.95
C LEU A 111 0.90 9.29 -7.91
N ASN A 112 0.60 8.49 -8.93
CA ASN A 112 1.54 8.19 -9.99
C ASN A 112 1.83 9.45 -10.81
N MET A 113 3.09 9.84 -10.91
CA MET A 113 3.50 11.04 -11.67
C MET A 113 3.43 10.87 -13.20
N LYS A 114 3.05 9.70 -13.68
CA LYS A 114 2.98 9.39 -15.11
C LYS A 114 2.18 10.45 -15.88
N GLU A 115 0.99 10.81 -15.40
CA GLU A 115 0.13 11.81 -16.05
C GLU A 115 0.83 13.17 -16.24
N ILE A 116 1.68 13.57 -15.29
CA ILE A 116 2.46 14.82 -15.39
C ILE A 116 3.64 14.66 -16.34
N VAL A 117 4.36 13.54 -16.25
CA VAL A 117 5.57 13.31 -17.05
C VAL A 117 5.23 13.09 -18.52
N GLU A 118 4.06 12.52 -18.85
CA GLU A 118 3.60 12.32 -20.24
C GLU A 118 3.50 13.64 -21.04
N GLU A 119 3.19 14.74 -20.37
CA GLU A 119 3.21 16.08 -20.98
C GLU A 119 4.62 16.65 -21.17
N HIS A 120 5.64 16.00 -20.59
CA HIS A 120 7.02 16.45 -20.55
C HIS A 120 8.02 15.36 -21.01
N MET A 121 7.63 14.56 -22.02
CA MET A 121 8.45 13.43 -22.50
C MET A 121 9.84 13.82 -22.98
N HIS A 122 10.07 15.09 -23.36
CA HIS A 122 11.37 15.59 -23.71
C HIS A 122 12.42 15.39 -22.58
N LEU A 123 12.00 15.37 -21.31
CA LEU A 123 12.88 15.09 -20.18
C LEU A 123 13.41 13.65 -20.20
N ILE A 124 12.53 12.69 -20.54
CA ILE A 124 12.92 11.28 -20.69
C ILE A 124 13.86 11.11 -21.91
N ASP A 125 13.58 11.78 -23.03
CA ASP A 125 14.41 11.71 -24.22
C ASP A 125 15.78 12.31 -23.97
N HIS A 126 15.89 13.41 -23.23
CA HIS A 126 17.17 14.00 -22.84
C HIS A 126 17.96 13.05 -21.92
N ALA A 127 17.28 12.43 -20.94
CA ALA A 127 17.92 11.47 -20.04
C ALA A 127 18.49 10.25 -20.82
N LYS A 128 17.70 9.70 -21.77
CA LYS A 128 18.17 8.60 -22.64
C LYS A 128 19.41 8.99 -23.44
N LYS A 129 19.36 10.12 -24.14
CA LYS A 129 20.51 10.61 -24.92
C LYS A 129 21.74 10.84 -24.05
N ALA A 130 21.56 11.35 -22.83
CA ALA A 130 22.68 11.54 -21.91
C ALA A 130 23.29 10.20 -21.46
N CYS A 131 22.49 9.18 -21.18
CA CYS A 131 22.96 7.82 -20.87
C CYS A 131 23.75 7.24 -22.08
N GLU A 132 23.19 7.31 -23.27
CA GLU A 132 23.83 6.82 -24.50
C GLU A 132 25.17 7.53 -24.77
N ALA A 133 25.23 8.86 -24.60
CA ALA A 133 26.46 9.65 -24.74
C ALA A 133 27.52 9.28 -23.69
N ALA A 134 27.09 8.82 -22.51
CA ALA A 134 27.97 8.30 -21.48
C ALA A 134 28.36 6.82 -21.69
N GLY A 135 27.94 6.18 -22.79
CA GLY A 135 28.20 4.76 -23.07
C GLY A 135 27.34 3.78 -22.25
N VAL A 136 26.25 4.26 -21.66
CA VAL A 136 25.34 3.45 -20.86
C VAL A 136 24.05 3.23 -21.62
N ALA A 137 23.62 1.98 -21.80
CA ALA A 137 22.33 1.65 -22.39
C ALA A 137 21.19 2.02 -21.42
N PRO A 138 20.26 2.91 -21.80
CA PRO A 138 19.17 3.30 -20.93
C PRO A 138 18.16 2.15 -20.78
N LEU A 139 17.79 1.81 -19.54
CA LEU A 139 16.75 0.84 -19.21
C LEU A 139 15.61 1.56 -18.49
N ILE A 140 14.40 1.47 -19.01
CA ILE A 140 13.22 2.07 -18.41
C ILE A 140 12.44 0.99 -17.66
N LEU A 141 12.34 1.16 -16.36
CA LEU A 141 11.64 0.23 -15.47
C LEU A 141 10.61 0.96 -14.61
N PRO A 142 9.51 0.29 -14.22
CA PRO A 142 8.57 0.84 -13.26
C PRO A 142 9.23 0.93 -11.87
N ILE A 143 8.96 2.03 -11.16
CA ILE A 143 9.35 2.18 -9.75
C ILE A 143 8.14 1.82 -8.90
N ARG A 144 8.26 0.80 -8.05
CA ARG A 144 7.21 0.34 -7.15
C ARG A 144 7.23 1.05 -5.79
N GLY A 145 7.92 2.18 -5.71
CA GLY A 145 8.10 3.01 -4.51
C GLY A 145 7.68 4.46 -4.74
N GLY A 146 7.48 5.20 -3.66
CA GLY A 146 7.35 6.65 -3.69
C GLY A 146 8.74 7.28 -3.81
N THR A 147 8.81 8.39 -4.56
CA THR A 147 10.02 9.18 -4.72
C THR A 147 9.70 10.66 -4.54
N ASP A 148 10.72 11.46 -4.24
CA ASP A 148 10.56 12.92 -4.18
C ASP A 148 10.09 13.48 -5.53
N GLY A 149 10.50 12.86 -6.64
CA GLY A 149 10.04 13.20 -7.98
C GLY A 149 8.52 13.15 -8.16
N CYS A 150 7.84 12.19 -7.51
CA CYS A 150 6.39 12.14 -7.50
C CYS A 150 5.80 13.38 -6.83
N GLN A 151 6.32 13.78 -5.67
CA GLN A 151 5.83 14.93 -4.92
C GLN A 151 6.12 16.25 -5.66
N LEU A 152 7.29 16.37 -6.24
CA LEU A 152 7.72 17.56 -6.98
C LEU A 152 6.91 17.73 -8.27
N SER A 153 6.61 16.64 -8.97
CA SER A 153 5.84 16.66 -10.21
C SER A 153 4.44 17.27 -9.98
N PHE A 154 3.74 16.88 -8.92
CA PHE A 154 2.44 17.44 -8.57
C PHE A 154 2.50 18.87 -8.00
N LYS A 155 3.70 19.38 -7.69
CA LYS A 155 3.93 20.79 -7.31
C LYS A 155 4.36 21.68 -8.48
N GLY A 156 4.28 21.16 -9.70
CA GLY A 156 4.59 21.92 -10.93
C GLY A 156 6.04 21.79 -11.40
N LEU A 157 6.83 20.85 -10.85
CA LEU A 157 8.17 20.52 -11.30
C LEU A 157 8.19 19.08 -11.82
N PRO A 158 7.93 18.82 -13.11
CA PRO A 158 8.03 17.48 -13.68
C PRO A 158 9.41 16.88 -13.45
N CYS A 159 9.47 15.79 -12.70
CA CYS A 159 10.72 15.27 -12.16
C CYS A 159 10.82 13.75 -12.35
N PRO A 160 11.21 13.25 -13.53
CA PRO A 160 11.45 11.82 -13.74
C PRO A 160 12.67 11.36 -12.92
N ASN A 161 12.65 10.07 -12.54
CA ASN A 161 13.72 9.50 -11.73
C ASN A 161 14.83 8.92 -12.60
N LEU A 162 16.08 9.10 -12.17
CA LEU A 162 17.25 8.42 -12.73
C LEU A 162 17.79 7.42 -11.71
N GLY A 163 18.19 6.23 -12.19
CA GLY A 163 18.86 5.23 -11.37
C GLY A 163 20.25 5.69 -10.95
N THR A 164 20.59 5.48 -9.69
CA THR A 164 21.92 5.80 -9.12
C THR A 164 22.78 4.57 -8.88
N GLY A 165 22.33 3.38 -9.35
CA GLY A 165 23.04 2.12 -9.17
C GLY A 165 22.79 1.45 -7.82
N GLY A 166 21.94 2.00 -6.96
CA GLY A 166 21.54 1.37 -5.71
C GLY A 166 20.72 0.10 -5.96
N HIS A 167 20.78 -0.84 -5.02
CA HIS A 167 20.04 -2.10 -5.03
C HIS A 167 19.74 -2.54 -3.61
N ALA A 168 18.82 -3.52 -3.48
CA ALA A 168 18.41 -4.09 -2.18
C ALA A 168 17.91 -3.04 -1.15
N PHE A 169 17.29 -1.95 -1.63
CA PHE A 169 16.80 -0.84 -0.81
C PHE A 169 16.03 -1.31 0.43
N HIS A 170 16.34 -0.73 1.59
CA HIS A 170 15.80 -1.06 2.91
C HIS A 170 16.09 -2.49 3.37
N GLY A 171 16.96 -3.20 2.67
CA GLY A 171 17.38 -4.54 3.02
C GLY A 171 18.69 -4.55 3.82
N PRO A 172 19.10 -5.72 4.36
CA PRO A 172 20.35 -5.84 5.11
C PRO A 172 21.61 -5.74 4.25
N TYR A 173 21.48 -5.63 2.94
CA TYR A 173 22.57 -5.57 1.95
C TYR A 173 22.56 -4.26 1.13
N GLU A 174 21.84 -3.22 1.59
CA GLU A 174 21.84 -1.89 1.00
C GLU A 174 23.19 -1.20 1.15
#